data_7f0bba3ffacbbabae7e89b243cefb560
#
_entry.id   7f0bba3ffacbbabae7e89b243cefb560
#
_cell.length_a   1.000
_cell.length_b   1.000
_cell.length_c   1.000
_cell.angle_alpha   90.00
_cell.angle_beta   90.00
_cell.angle_gamma   90.00
#
_symmetry.space_group_name_H-M   'P 1'
#
loop_
_entity.id
_entity.type
_entity.pdbx_description
1 polymer ?
#
loop_
_entity_poly.entity_id
_entity_poly.type
_entity_poly.pdbx_seq_one_letter_code
_entity_poly.pdbx_strand_id
1 'polypeptide(L)'
;MQVCAVAGKCLSRRHISLDGCKFIQYYSAMLSSTPPPARHAPRKVPGPLPRLGATRLLDQVRERARYLHYSLRTEQAYVHWVRAFVRFHGCRVHPREMGAREVEAFLTWLAAERKVSVSTHGQALSALLFLYQKVFALDLPWMQSIGRPRRQPRLPVVLSPEQVSALLLQLDGVHRLLAQVLYGCGMRIAEALQVRVKDVDFERRTLIVRCGKGGKDRALMLPATLVPALREQLARARLLWAQD
;
A
#
# COMPACT_ATOMS: atom_id res chain seq x y z
N MET A 1 41.96 35.84 26.58
CA MET A 1 41.19 36.02 27.83
C MET A 1 40.02 35.05 27.77
N GLN A 2 40.15 34.06 28.61
CA GLN A 2 39.18 33.33 29.42
C GLN A 2 38.03 32.67 28.68
N VAL A 3 38.08 31.37 28.40
CA VAL A 3 37.92 30.15 29.23
C VAL A 3 36.64 30.18 30.10
N CYS A 4 35.69 29.33 29.70
CA CYS A 4 34.88 28.64 30.70
C CYS A 4 34.56 27.23 30.19
N ALA A 5 35.22 26.27 30.88
CA ALA A 5 34.91 24.87 30.82
C ALA A 5 33.74 24.55 31.72
N VAL A 6 32.78 23.74 31.25
CA VAL A 6 31.81 23.08 32.14
C VAL A 6 31.79 21.58 31.79
N ALA A 7 32.37 20.91 32.74
CA ALA A 7 32.19 19.56 33.24
C ALA A 7 31.39 18.55 32.44
N GLY A 8 32.08 17.46 32.15
CA GLY A 8 31.56 16.19 31.70
C GLY A 8 30.60 15.52 32.69
N LYS A 9 29.56 14.91 32.16
CA LYS A 9 28.94 13.77 32.78
C LYS A 9 29.05 12.58 31.84
N CYS A 10 29.92 11.70 32.26
CA CYS A 10 30.13 10.34 31.74
C CYS A 10 28.79 9.58 31.83
N LEU A 11 28.09 9.43 30.72
CA LEU A 11 26.99 8.49 30.61
C LEU A 11 27.60 7.13 30.22
N SER A 12 27.58 6.25 31.21
CA SER A 12 27.90 4.84 31.14
C SER A 12 27.44 4.20 29.83
N ARG A 13 28.38 3.74 29.03
CA ARG A 13 28.09 2.85 27.89
C ARG A 13 27.50 1.55 28.42
N ARG A 14 26.19 1.43 28.40
CA ARG A 14 25.58 0.12 28.47
C ARG A 14 25.83 -0.58 27.13
N HIS A 15 26.60 -1.66 27.19
CA HIS A 15 26.79 -2.60 26.10
C HIS A 15 25.44 -3.07 25.61
N ILE A 16 24.98 -2.53 24.48
CA ILE A 16 23.86 -3.08 23.73
C ILE A 16 24.44 -4.21 22.89
N SER A 17 24.07 -5.44 23.24
CA SER A 17 24.44 -6.66 22.52
C SER A 17 24.10 -6.52 21.04
N LEU A 18 25.10 -6.74 20.19
CA LEU A 18 25.04 -6.61 18.72
C LEU A 18 24.31 -7.78 18.04
N ASP A 19 23.31 -8.39 18.68
CA ASP A 19 22.51 -9.46 18.06
C ASP A 19 21.65 -9.00 16.88
N GLY A 20 21.54 -7.69 16.64
CA GLY A 20 20.92 -7.14 15.44
C GLY A 20 21.67 -7.42 14.13
N CYS A 21 22.98 -7.65 14.21
CA CYS A 21 23.82 -7.89 13.01
C CYS A 21 23.58 -9.27 12.37
N LYS A 22 23.23 -10.29 13.17
CA LYS A 22 22.89 -11.63 12.66
C LYS A 22 21.59 -11.65 11.86
N PHE A 23 20.69 -10.72 12.16
CA PHE A 23 19.41 -10.59 11.47
C PHE A 23 19.57 -10.12 10.01
N ILE A 24 20.51 -9.20 9.77
CA ILE A 24 20.81 -8.68 8.42
C ILE A 24 21.49 -9.73 7.56
N GLN A 25 22.39 -10.54 8.14
CA GLN A 25 23.03 -11.65 7.44
C GLN A 25 22.01 -12.73 7.05
N TYR A 26 21.01 -13.00 7.90
CA TYR A 26 19.94 -13.95 7.61
C TYR A 26 19.03 -13.47 6.47
N TYR A 27 18.72 -12.16 6.42
CA TYR A 27 17.92 -11.56 5.35
C TYR A 27 18.68 -11.55 4.01
N SER A 28 19.99 -11.31 4.02
CA SER A 28 20.84 -11.38 2.83
C SER A 28 20.92 -12.80 2.25
N ALA A 29 21.00 -13.82 3.12
CA ALA A 29 21.01 -15.22 2.71
C ALA A 29 19.62 -15.70 2.18
N MET A 30 18.51 -15.16 2.68
CA MET A 30 17.16 -15.47 2.18
C MET A 30 16.85 -14.82 0.83
N LEU A 31 17.44 -13.68 0.52
CA LEU A 31 17.26 -13.00 -0.78
C LEU A 31 17.99 -13.71 -1.92
N SER A 32 19.01 -14.53 -1.62
CA SER A 32 19.76 -15.32 -2.62
C SER A 32 19.07 -16.65 -3.01
N SER A 33 18.07 -17.10 -2.26
CA SER A 33 17.28 -18.31 -2.54
C SER A 33 15.84 -17.98 -2.95
N THR A 34 15.65 -17.07 -3.92
CA THR A 34 14.33 -16.87 -4.53
C THR A 34 13.98 -18.11 -5.34
N PRO A 35 12.89 -18.84 -4.98
CA PRO A 35 12.37 -19.86 -5.87
C PRO A 35 11.95 -19.19 -7.18
N PRO A 36 12.10 -19.86 -8.33
CA PRO A 36 11.72 -19.31 -9.61
C PRO A 36 10.24 -18.88 -9.56
N PRO A 37 9.89 -17.75 -10.20
CA PRO A 37 8.53 -17.23 -10.16
C PRO A 37 7.58 -18.33 -10.63
N ALA A 38 6.62 -18.69 -9.80
CA ALA A 38 5.58 -19.64 -10.15
C ALA A 38 4.97 -19.20 -11.48
N ARG A 39 5.02 -20.07 -12.49
CA ARG A 39 4.40 -19.82 -13.79
C ARG A 39 2.96 -19.46 -13.53
N HIS A 40 2.59 -18.22 -13.78
CA HIS A 40 1.21 -17.77 -13.64
C HIS A 40 0.37 -18.66 -14.56
N ALA A 41 -0.55 -19.41 -13.97
CA ALA A 41 -1.57 -20.10 -14.74
C ALA A 41 -2.25 -19.09 -15.67
N PRO A 42 -2.54 -19.44 -16.93
CA PRO A 42 -3.17 -18.52 -17.87
C PRO A 42 -4.43 -17.95 -17.21
N ARG A 43 -4.51 -16.63 -17.10
CA ARG A 43 -5.72 -15.97 -16.60
C ARG A 43 -6.87 -16.43 -17.49
N LYS A 44 -7.85 -17.14 -16.92
CA LYS A 44 -9.09 -17.45 -17.60
C LYS A 44 -9.62 -16.16 -18.23
N VAL A 45 -9.83 -16.17 -19.53
CA VAL A 45 -10.49 -15.07 -20.24
C VAL A 45 -11.81 -14.85 -19.54
N PRO A 46 -12.08 -13.67 -18.98
CA PRO A 46 -13.35 -13.42 -18.29
C PRO A 46 -14.47 -13.59 -19.32
N GLY A 47 -15.48 -14.39 -18.99
CA GLY A 47 -16.70 -14.47 -19.78
C GLY A 47 -17.37 -13.10 -19.92
N PRO A 48 -18.45 -12.99 -20.71
CA PRO A 48 -19.15 -11.73 -20.90
C PRO A 48 -19.57 -11.16 -19.54
N LEU A 49 -19.31 -9.86 -19.34
CA LEU A 49 -19.65 -9.18 -18.09
C LEU A 49 -21.18 -9.12 -17.94
N PRO A 50 -21.74 -9.37 -16.74
CA PRO A 50 -23.16 -9.28 -16.49
C PRO A 50 -23.68 -7.87 -16.75
N ARG A 51 -24.98 -7.77 -17.08
CA ARG A 51 -25.66 -6.48 -17.23
C ARG A 51 -25.65 -5.74 -15.88
N LEU A 52 -25.51 -4.42 -15.93
CA LEU A 52 -25.59 -3.56 -14.76
C LEU A 52 -27.05 -3.30 -14.40
N GLY A 53 -27.37 -3.37 -13.10
CA GLY A 53 -28.68 -3.04 -12.57
C GLY A 53 -28.85 -1.55 -12.24
N ALA A 54 -27.73 -0.87 -11.91
CA ALA A 54 -27.77 0.53 -11.55
C ALA A 54 -28.04 1.44 -12.75
N THR A 55 -28.88 2.46 -12.55
CA THR A 55 -29.24 3.46 -13.58
C THR A 55 -28.26 4.63 -13.60
N ARG A 56 -27.76 5.06 -12.42
CA ARG A 56 -26.85 6.20 -12.31
C ARG A 56 -25.41 5.79 -12.64
N LEU A 57 -24.72 6.61 -13.42
CA LEU A 57 -23.35 6.35 -13.87
C LEU A 57 -22.38 5.94 -12.75
N LEU A 58 -22.33 6.71 -11.67
CA LEU A 58 -21.38 6.43 -10.57
C LEU A 58 -21.73 5.15 -9.81
N ASP A 59 -22.99 4.76 -9.77
CA ASP A 59 -23.44 3.51 -9.17
C ASP A 59 -23.10 2.32 -10.08
N GLN A 60 -23.19 2.49 -11.40
CA GLN A 60 -22.68 1.51 -12.36
C GLN A 60 -21.18 1.25 -12.19
N VAL A 61 -20.39 2.31 -11.96
CA VAL A 61 -18.95 2.19 -11.67
C VAL A 61 -18.72 1.40 -10.39
N ARG A 62 -19.48 1.68 -9.31
CA ARG A 62 -19.38 0.94 -8.04
C ARG A 62 -19.77 -0.52 -8.20
N GLU A 63 -20.91 -0.78 -8.82
CA GLU A 63 -21.43 -2.13 -9.07
C GLU A 63 -20.40 -2.97 -9.84
N ARG A 64 -19.85 -2.41 -10.90
CA ARG A 64 -18.83 -3.10 -11.72
C ARG A 64 -17.52 -3.33 -10.96
N ALA A 65 -17.08 -2.36 -10.17
CA ALA A 65 -15.87 -2.49 -9.37
C ALA A 65 -16.01 -3.59 -8.30
N ARG A 66 -17.18 -3.67 -7.65
CA ARG A 66 -17.50 -4.72 -6.67
C ARG A 66 -17.60 -6.08 -7.31
N TYR A 67 -18.27 -6.19 -8.46
CA TYR A 67 -18.35 -7.43 -9.23
C TYR A 67 -16.96 -7.96 -9.60
N LEU A 68 -16.03 -7.08 -9.95
CA LEU A 68 -14.65 -7.44 -10.28
C LEU A 68 -13.74 -7.57 -9.04
N HIS A 69 -14.30 -7.55 -7.83
CA HIS A 69 -13.60 -7.66 -6.55
C HIS A 69 -12.46 -6.64 -6.38
N TYR A 70 -12.67 -5.41 -6.84
CA TYR A 70 -11.74 -4.33 -6.59
C TYR A 70 -11.82 -3.87 -5.12
N SER A 71 -10.69 -3.41 -4.58
CA SER A 71 -10.69 -2.87 -3.22
C SER A 71 -11.58 -1.62 -3.13
N LEU A 72 -12.15 -1.37 -1.95
CA LEU A 72 -12.95 -0.18 -1.69
C LEU A 72 -12.20 1.11 -2.04
N ARG A 73 -10.89 1.15 -1.77
CA ARG A 73 -10.03 2.29 -2.12
C ARG A 73 -9.93 2.49 -3.64
N THR A 74 -9.87 1.40 -4.41
CA THR A 74 -9.87 1.46 -5.88
C THR A 74 -11.23 1.93 -6.40
N GLU A 75 -12.33 1.41 -5.85
CA GLU A 75 -13.69 1.85 -6.16
C GLU A 75 -13.84 3.36 -5.96
N GLN A 76 -13.45 3.85 -4.78
CA GLN A 76 -13.51 5.27 -4.43
C GLN A 76 -12.67 6.14 -5.37
N ALA A 77 -11.45 5.70 -5.68
CA ALA A 77 -10.56 6.41 -6.60
C ALA A 77 -11.17 6.48 -8.02
N TYR A 78 -11.73 5.40 -8.51
CA TYR A 78 -12.35 5.38 -9.84
C TYR A 78 -13.60 6.25 -9.90
N VAL A 79 -14.46 6.17 -8.90
CA VAL A 79 -15.62 7.08 -8.77
C VAL A 79 -15.19 8.54 -8.72
N HIS A 80 -14.12 8.85 -8.00
CA HIS A 80 -13.55 10.21 -7.93
C HIS A 80 -13.14 10.70 -9.32
N TRP A 81 -12.36 9.93 -10.06
CA TRP A 81 -11.86 10.33 -11.37
C TRP A 81 -12.96 10.42 -12.43
N VAL A 82 -13.92 9.49 -12.42
CA VAL A 82 -15.07 9.56 -13.32
C VAL A 82 -15.91 10.81 -13.04
N ARG A 83 -16.13 11.13 -11.76
CA ARG A 83 -16.82 12.37 -11.36
C ARG A 83 -16.05 13.62 -11.80
N ALA A 84 -14.71 13.62 -11.63
CA ALA A 84 -13.87 14.74 -12.05
C ALA A 84 -13.92 14.94 -13.57
N PHE A 85 -13.90 13.86 -14.35
CA PHE A 85 -14.04 13.88 -15.80
C PHE A 85 -15.37 14.48 -16.25
N VAL A 86 -16.48 14.02 -15.68
CA VAL A 86 -17.83 14.55 -15.98
C VAL A 86 -17.94 16.04 -15.65
N ARG A 87 -17.38 16.45 -14.50
CA ARG A 87 -17.37 17.86 -14.08
C ARG A 87 -16.53 18.75 -14.98
N PHE A 88 -15.39 18.25 -15.43
CA PHE A 88 -14.51 18.97 -16.36
C PHE A 88 -15.24 19.33 -17.66
N HIS A 89 -16.08 18.45 -18.16
CA HIS A 89 -16.93 18.68 -19.33
C HIS A 89 -18.29 19.34 -19.02
N GLY A 90 -18.44 19.96 -17.84
CA GLY A 90 -19.59 20.75 -17.47
C GLY A 90 -20.88 19.98 -17.20
N CYS A 91 -20.81 18.65 -17.02
CA CYS A 91 -21.97 17.77 -16.72
C CYS A 91 -23.08 17.79 -17.77
N ARG A 92 -22.82 18.25 -18.99
CA ARG A 92 -23.86 18.44 -20.03
C ARG A 92 -24.02 17.23 -20.94
N VAL A 93 -22.92 16.51 -21.19
CA VAL A 93 -22.87 15.35 -22.09
C VAL A 93 -22.60 14.11 -21.29
N HIS A 94 -23.29 13.02 -21.64
CA HIS A 94 -23.05 11.74 -20.96
C HIS A 94 -21.71 11.15 -21.45
N PRO A 95 -20.86 10.62 -20.56
CA PRO A 95 -19.53 10.07 -20.93
C PRO A 95 -19.56 9.01 -22.02
N ARG A 96 -20.68 8.34 -22.24
CA ARG A 96 -20.82 7.37 -23.33
C ARG A 96 -20.75 8.02 -24.72
N GLU A 97 -21.09 9.30 -24.82
CA GLU A 97 -21.07 10.09 -26.04
C GLU A 97 -19.76 10.85 -26.23
N MET A 98 -18.90 10.82 -25.20
CA MET A 98 -17.56 11.41 -25.23
C MET A 98 -16.55 10.42 -25.82
N GLY A 99 -15.59 10.93 -26.62
CA GLY A 99 -14.61 10.13 -27.32
C GLY A 99 -13.16 10.43 -26.89
N ALA A 100 -12.26 10.20 -27.85
CA ALA A 100 -10.83 10.41 -27.67
C ALA A 100 -10.47 11.83 -27.26
N ARG A 101 -11.05 12.81 -27.96
CA ARG A 101 -10.75 14.23 -27.75
C ARG A 101 -11.05 14.70 -26.34
N GLU A 102 -12.19 14.27 -25.80
CA GLU A 102 -12.63 14.64 -24.45
C GLU A 102 -11.71 14.02 -23.38
N VAL A 103 -11.32 12.75 -23.57
CA VAL A 103 -10.40 12.07 -22.68
C VAL A 103 -9.01 12.70 -22.71
N GLU A 104 -8.48 12.99 -23.91
CA GLU A 104 -7.19 13.65 -24.08
C GLU A 104 -7.19 15.05 -23.50
N ALA A 105 -8.25 15.84 -23.73
CA ALA A 105 -8.38 17.18 -23.16
C ALA A 105 -8.35 17.15 -21.62
N PHE A 106 -9.08 16.21 -21.00
CA PHE A 106 -9.06 16.06 -19.55
C PHE A 106 -7.70 15.64 -19.01
N LEU A 107 -7.05 14.67 -19.65
CA LEU A 107 -5.72 14.20 -19.23
C LEU A 107 -4.65 15.28 -19.41
N THR A 108 -4.73 16.04 -20.51
CA THR A 108 -3.83 17.19 -20.75
C THR A 108 -4.04 18.28 -19.72
N TRP A 109 -5.29 18.61 -19.39
CA TRP A 109 -5.62 19.55 -18.32
C TRP A 109 -5.04 19.12 -16.96
N LEU A 110 -5.16 17.83 -16.61
CA LEU A 110 -4.58 17.30 -15.39
C LEU A 110 -3.05 17.47 -15.37
N ALA A 111 -2.39 17.27 -16.50
CA ALA A 111 -0.93 17.38 -16.60
C ALA A 111 -0.46 18.84 -16.62
N ALA A 112 -1.05 19.68 -17.45
CA ALA A 112 -0.61 21.03 -17.72
C ALA A 112 -1.06 22.03 -16.63
N GLU A 113 -2.36 22.05 -16.31
CA GLU A 113 -2.93 23.04 -15.39
C GLU A 113 -2.91 22.56 -13.94
N ARG A 114 -3.35 21.30 -13.69
CA ARG A 114 -3.36 20.74 -12.34
C ARG A 114 -1.99 20.23 -11.88
N LYS A 115 -1.02 20.12 -12.77
CA LYS A 115 0.36 19.66 -12.50
C LYS A 115 0.43 18.42 -11.64
N VAL A 116 -0.49 17.46 -11.88
CA VAL A 116 -0.57 16.23 -11.09
C VAL A 116 0.66 15.33 -11.33
N SER A 117 1.01 14.52 -10.35
CA SER A 117 2.11 13.56 -10.52
C SER A 117 1.80 12.55 -11.63
N VAL A 118 2.85 11.98 -12.24
CA VAL A 118 2.73 10.90 -13.25
C VAL A 118 1.89 9.73 -12.74
N SER A 119 2.03 9.40 -11.45
CA SER A 119 1.25 8.33 -10.81
C SER A 119 -0.24 8.68 -10.73
N THR A 120 -0.56 9.92 -10.39
CA THR A 120 -1.94 10.44 -10.31
C THR A 120 -2.59 10.48 -11.70
N HIS A 121 -1.84 10.96 -12.71
CA HIS A 121 -2.27 10.95 -14.10
C HIS A 121 -2.57 9.52 -14.58
N GLY A 122 -1.67 8.56 -14.29
CA GLY A 122 -1.87 7.15 -14.61
C GLY A 122 -3.08 6.53 -13.90
N GLN A 123 -3.41 6.98 -12.68
CA GLN A 123 -4.60 6.55 -11.96
C GLN A 123 -5.88 7.07 -12.62
N ALA A 124 -5.90 8.35 -13.05
CA ALA A 124 -7.01 8.93 -13.78
C ALA A 124 -7.26 8.18 -15.10
N LEU A 125 -6.20 7.95 -15.89
CA LEU A 125 -6.29 7.17 -17.13
C LEU A 125 -6.83 5.75 -16.86
N SER A 126 -6.38 5.07 -15.81
CA SER A 126 -6.87 3.74 -15.47
C SER A 126 -8.35 3.73 -15.10
N ALA A 127 -8.85 4.78 -14.43
CA ALA A 127 -10.26 4.94 -14.11
C ALA A 127 -11.12 5.15 -15.36
N LEU A 128 -10.64 5.94 -16.33
CA LEU A 128 -11.35 6.15 -17.59
C LEU A 128 -11.34 4.89 -18.46
N LEU A 129 -10.20 4.17 -18.53
CA LEU A 129 -10.13 2.85 -19.18
C LEU A 129 -11.14 1.87 -18.57
N PHE A 130 -11.24 1.85 -17.25
CA PHE A 130 -12.24 1.03 -16.55
C PHE A 130 -13.66 1.43 -16.93
N LEU A 131 -13.97 2.72 -16.96
CA LEU A 131 -15.29 3.24 -17.33
C LEU A 131 -15.68 2.77 -18.73
N TYR A 132 -14.84 3.02 -19.71
CA TYR A 132 -15.18 2.69 -21.09
C TYR A 132 -15.18 1.19 -21.36
N GLN A 133 -14.16 0.45 -20.94
CA GLN A 133 -14.01 -0.98 -21.27
C GLN A 133 -14.88 -1.89 -20.39
N LYS A 134 -15.03 -1.57 -19.08
CA LYS A 134 -15.70 -2.47 -18.14
C LYS A 134 -17.12 -2.07 -17.80
N VAL A 135 -17.43 -0.77 -17.78
CA VAL A 135 -18.79 -0.28 -17.49
C VAL A 135 -19.59 -0.15 -18.76
N PHE A 136 -19.06 0.52 -19.79
CA PHE A 136 -19.76 0.71 -21.06
C PHE A 136 -19.57 -0.43 -22.07
N ALA A 137 -18.61 -1.32 -21.81
CA ALA A 137 -18.21 -2.40 -22.73
C ALA A 137 -17.86 -1.90 -24.15
N LEU A 138 -17.27 -0.70 -24.23
CA LEU A 138 -16.80 -0.11 -25.49
C LEU A 138 -15.32 -0.45 -25.66
N ASP A 139 -14.98 -0.97 -26.82
CA ASP A 139 -13.59 -1.13 -27.22
C ASP A 139 -13.11 0.16 -27.90
N LEU A 140 -12.06 0.74 -27.36
CA LEU A 140 -11.52 2.03 -27.77
C LEU A 140 -10.06 1.87 -28.17
N PRO A 141 -9.78 1.47 -29.42
CA PRO A 141 -8.41 1.20 -29.89
C PRO A 141 -7.45 2.38 -29.66
N TRP A 142 -7.94 3.61 -29.78
CA TRP A 142 -7.18 4.84 -29.59
C TRP A 142 -6.72 5.05 -28.13
N MET A 143 -7.39 4.45 -27.15
CA MET A 143 -6.94 4.58 -25.74
C MET A 143 -5.59 3.87 -25.46
N GLN A 144 -5.17 2.97 -26.34
CA GLN A 144 -3.85 2.34 -26.23
C GLN A 144 -2.73 3.29 -26.70
N SER A 145 -3.05 4.23 -27.57
CA SER A 145 -2.12 5.24 -28.10
C SER A 145 -1.99 6.48 -27.22
N ILE A 146 -2.84 6.63 -26.19
CA ILE A 146 -2.71 7.76 -25.25
C ILE A 146 -1.36 7.71 -24.56
N GLY A 147 -0.58 8.77 -24.74
CA GLY A 147 0.75 8.92 -24.18
C GLY A 147 0.72 8.83 -22.65
N ARG A 148 1.46 7.88 -22.11
CA ARG A 148 1.67 7.77 -20.66
C ARG A 148 2.94 8.52 -20.32
N PRO A 149 2.87 9.54 -19.42
CA PRO A 149 4.08 10.20 -18.96
C PRO A 149 5.07 9.18 -18.40
N ARG A 150 6.32 9.23 -18.82
CA ARG A 150 7.35 8.32 -18.32
C ARG A 150 7.65 8.65 -16.86
N ARG A 151 7.50 7.66 -16.00
CA ARG A 151 7.91 7.77 -14.60
C ARG A 151 9.43 7.65 -14.54
N GLN A 152 10.11 8.69 -14.08
CA GLN A 152 11.51 8.56 -13.70
C GLN A 152 11.58 7.74 -12.40
N PRO A 153 12.25 6.59 -12.39
CA PRO A 153 12.44 5.82 -11.17
C PRO A 153 13.32 6.64 -10.22
N ARG A 154 12.79 6.98 -9.05
CA ARG A 154 13.60 7.54 -7.96
C ARG A 154 14.01 6.38 -7.07
N LEU A 155 15.30 6.21 -6.88
CA LEU A 155 15.82 5.28 -5.88
C LEU A 155 15.42 5.81 -4.50
N PRO A 156 14.75 5.01 -3.67
CA PRO A 156 14.44 5.41 -2.31
C PRO A 156 15.74 5.52 -1.50
N VAL A 157 15.78 6.46 -0.58
CA VAL A 157 16.87 6.51 0.42
C VAL A 157 16.68 5.31 1.35
N VAL A 158 17.72 4.50 1.45
CA VAL A 158 17.75 3.35 2.36
C VAL A 158 18.51 3.76 3.62
N LEU A 159 17.87 3.63 4.77
CA LEU A 159 18.48 3.90 6.06
C LEU A 159 19.43 2.78 6.46
N SER A 160 20.57 3.12 7.08
CA SER A 160 21.46 2.13 7.67
C SER A 160 20.81 1.50 8.93
N PRO A 161 21.27 0.31 9.36
CA PRO A 161 20.76 -0.32 10.59
C PRO A 161 20.91 0.56 11.83
N GLU A 162 22.00 1.32 11.90
CA GLU A 162 22.28 2.26 12.99
C GLU A 162 21.27 3.41 13.00
N GLN A 163 20.95 3.96 11.80
CA GLN A 163 19.94 5.00 11.64
C GLN A 163 18.55 4.49 12.01
N VAL A 164 18.20 3.26 11.62
CA VAL A 164 16.93 2.64 12.01
C VAL A 164 16.87 2.45 13.53
N SER A 165 17.92 1.95 14.15
CA SER A 165 18.02 1.81 15.61
C SER A 165 17.83 3.15 16.32
N ALA A 166 18.51 4.19 15.87
CA ALA A 166 18.39 5.53 16.44
C ALA A 166 16.95 6.07 16.32
N LEU A 167 16.30 5.84 15.18
CA LEU A 167 14.91 6.22 14.96
C LEU A 167 13.96 5.46 15.88
N LEU A 168 14.12 4.15 16.03
CA LEU A 168 13.28 3.33 16.90
C LEU A 168 13.42 3.70 18.37
N LEU A 169 14.59 4.19 18.80
CA LEU A 169 14.81 4.68 20.16
C LEU A 169 14.06 5.98 20.48
N GLN A 170 13.71 6.77 19.47
CA GLN A 170 12.92 8.00 19.63
C GLN A 170 11.41 7.75 19.78
N LEU A 171 10.97 6.52 19.49
CA LEU A 171 9.56 6.14 19.59
C LEU A 171 9.28 5.47 20.92
N ASP A 172 8.06 5.62 21.43
CA ASP A 172 7.62 5.02 22.68
C ASP A 172 6.36 4.16 22.50
N GLY A 173 6.14 3.25 23.46
CA GLY A 173 4.92 2.48 23.60
C GLY A 173 4.51 1.73 22.32
N VAL A 174 3.25 1.85 21.96
CA VAL A 174 2.64 1.13 20.79
C VAL A 174 3.26 1.55 19.48
N HIS A 175 3.68 2.81 19.33
CA HIS A 175 4.31 3.31 18.12
C HIS A 175 5.68 2.68 17.88
N ARG A 176 6.48 2.51 18.93
CA ARG A 176 7.75 1.78 18.88
C ARG A 176 7.52 0.33 18.45
N LEU A 177 6.57 -0.36 19.09
CA LEU A 177 6.23 -1.74 18.77
C LEU A 177 5.79 -1.88 17.31
N LEU A 178 4.90 -1.00 16.84
CA LEU A 178 4.44 -0.98 15.44
C LEU A 178 5.61 -0.83 14.47
N ALA A 179 6.49 0.15 14.71
CA ALA A 179 7.64 0.39 13.85
C ALA A 179 8.62 -0.80 13.85
N GLN A 180 8.83 -1.43 15.02
CA GLN A 180 9.64 -2.63 15.14
C GLN A 180 9.04 -3.82 14.39
N VAL A 181 7.72 -4.01 14.43
CA VAL A 181 7.02 -5.05 13.66
C VAL A 181 7.11 -4.79 12.17
N LEU A 182 6.93 -3.53 11.73
CA LEU A 182 7.08 -3.15 10.32
C LEU A 182 8.49 -3.47 9.80
N TYR A 183 9.51 -3.09 10.55
CA TYR A 183 10.90 -3.30 10.18
C TYR A 183 11.29 -4.77 10.29
N GLY A 184 10.98 -5.42 11.42
CA GLY A 184 11.41 -6.78 11.72
C GLY A 184 10.72 -7.86 10.90
N CYS A 185 9.42 -7.66 10.56
CA CYS A 185 8.64 -8.62 9.78
C CYS A 185 8.45 -8.20 8.31
N GLY A 186 8.89 -7.02 7.90
CA GLY A 186 8.70 -6.51 6.54
C GLY A 186 7.22 -6.33 6.14
N MET A 187 6.38 -5.97 7.09
CA MET A 187 4.94 -5.76 6.87
C MET A 187 4.64 -4.39 6.27
N ARG A 188 3.52 -4.29 5.56
CA ARG A 188 2.95 -2.98 5.22
C ARG A 188 2.22 -2.41 6.42
N ILE A 189 2.20 -1.08 6.56
CA ILE A 189 1.54 -0.42 7.71
C ILE A 189 0.08 -0.87 7.88
N ALA A 190 -0.68 -0.96 6.80
CA ALA A 190 -2.08 -1.41 6.87
C ALA A 190 -2.23 -2.88 7.29
N GLU A 191 -1.26 -3.73 6.97
CA GLU A 191 -1.23 -5.13 7.39
C GLU A 191 -0.91 -5.24 8.88
N ALA A 192 0.08 -4.47 9.37
CA ALA A 192 0.45 -4.47 10.78
C ALA A 192 -0.67 -3.94 11.69
N LEU A 193 -1.40 -2.91 11.24
CA LEU A 193 -2.56 -2.37 11.97
C LEU A 193 -3.77 -3.33 12.03
N GLN A 194 -3.81 -4.34 11.16
CA GLN A 194 -4.90 -5.33 11.08
C GLN A 194 -4.53 -6.68 11.69
N VAL A 195 -3.34 -6.81 12.29
CA VAL A 195 -2.93 -8.05 12.96
C VAL A 195 -3.88 -8.38 14.10
N ARG A 196 -4.36 -9.61 14.12
CA ARG A 196 -5.24 -10.14 15.18
C ARG A 196 -4.44 -11.01 16.12
N VAL A 197 -4.90 -11.12 17.37
CA VAL A 197 -4.31 -12.00 18.39
C VAL A 197 -4.09 -13.43 17.85
N LYS A 198 -5.07 -13.96 17.16
CA LYS A 198 -5.04 -15.33 16.59
C LYS A 198 -4.09 -15.51 15.41
N ASP A 199 -3.55 -14.43 14.87
CA ASP A 199 -2.65 -14.49 13.74
C ASP A 199 -1.16 -14.47 14.19
N VAL A 200 -0.91 -14.45 15.51
CA VAL A 200 0.41 -14.50 16.11
C VAL A 200 0.62 -15.83 16.79
N ASP A 201 1.56 -16.64 16.28
CA ASP A 201 1.99 -17.89 16.89
C ASP A 201 3.37 -17.67 17.53
N PHE A 202 3.41 -17.62 18.87
CA PHE A 202 4.64 -17.39 19.61
C PHE A 202 5.54 -18.62 19.69
N GLU A 203 4.97 -19.83 19.64
CA GLU A 203 5.73 -21.09 19.71
C GLU A 203 6.50 -21.30 18.40
N ARG A 204 5.79 -21.17 17.28
CA ARG A 204 6.38 -21.28 15.93
C ARG A 204 7.08 -20.00 15.48
N ARG A 205 6.98 -18.92 16.26
CA ARG A 205 7.49 -17.58 15.90
C ARG A 205 7.02 -17.15 14.52
N THR A 206 5.73 -17.26 14.28
CA THR A 206 5.11 -16.97 12.99
C THR A 206 3.99 -15.95 13.16
N LEU A 207 3.89 -15.05 12.22
CA LEU A 207 2.82 -14.05 12.11
C LEU A 207 2.13 -14.23 10.76
N ILE A 208 0.80 -14.41 10.78
CA ILE A 208 0.02 -14.63 9.58
C ILE A 208 -0.57 -13.28 9.13
N VAL A 209 -0.21 -12.85 7.94
CA VAL A 209 -0.85 -11.71 7.27
C VAL A 209 -2.00 -12.23 6.43
N ARG A 210 -3.22 -11.81 6.79
CA ARG A 210 -4.42 -12.19 6.04
C ARG A 210 -4.82 -11.10 5.06
N CYS A 211 -5.38 -11.53 3.94
CA CYS A 211 -5.89 -10.63 2.90
C CYS A 211 -4.89 -9.53 2.50
N GLY A 212 -3.62 -9.86 2.40
CA GLY A 212 -2.57 -8.96 1.95
C GLY A 212 -2.84 -8.42 0.53
N LYS A 213 -1.89 -7.69 -0.06
CA LYS A 213 -2.04 -7.13 -1.41
C LYS A 213 -2.41 -8.23 -2.42
N GLY A 214 -3.58 -8.08 -3.04
CA GLY A 214 -4.15 -9.07 -3.96
C GLY A 214 -4.90 -10.21 -3.29
N GLY A 215 -5.33 -10.05 -2.02
CA GLY A 215 -6.12 -11.05 -1.28
C GLY A 215 -5.35 -12.31 -0.89
N LYS A 216 -4.01 -12.26 -0.88
CA LYS A 216 -3.18 -13.43 -0.57
C LYS A 216 -2.74 -13.42 0.89
N ASP A 217 -2.92 -14.56 1.55
CA ASP A 217 -2.37 -14.81 2.89
C ASP A 217 -0.89 -15.18 2.79
N ARG A 218 -0.10 -14.78 3.77
CA ARG A 218 1.29 -15.19 3.89
C ARG A 218 1.72 -15.29 5.35
N ALA A 219 2.60 -16.23 5.63
CA ALA A 219 3.27 -16.36 6.92
C ALA A 219 4.57 -15.56 6.90
N LEU A 220 4.85 -14.85 7.98
CA LEU A 220 6.06 -14.08 8.21
C LEU A 220 6.75 -14.62 9.46
N MET A 221 8.08 -14.57 9.49
CA MET A 221 8.84 -14.89 10.69
C MET A 221 8.68 -13.77 11.72
N LEU A 222 8.41 -14.12 12.96
CA LEU A 222 8.38 -13.21 14.09
C LEU A 222 9.76 -13.23 14.78
N PRO A 223 10.50 -12.11 14.77
CA PRO A 223 11.75 -11.99 15.49
C PRO A 223 11.59 -12.25 16.99
N ALA A 224 12.49 -13.03 17.59
CA ALA A 224 12.44 -13.34 19.01
C ALA A 224 12.46 -12.08 19.90
N THR A 225 13.15 -11.03 19.46
CA THR A 225 13.25 -9.75 20.16
C THR A 225 11.92 -9.01 20.29
N LEU A 226 10.93 -9.31 19.42
CA LEU A 226 9.60 -8.69 19.46
C LEU A 226 8.60 -9.45 20.36
N VAL A 227 8.90 -10.69 20.71
CA VAL A 227 7.99 -11.56 21.47
C VAL A 227 7.58 -10.94 22.82
N PRO A 228 8.52 -10.41 23.68
CA PRO A 228 8.14 -9.83 24.96
C PRO A 228 7.20 -8.63 24.79
N ALA A 229 7.53 -7.68 23.91
CA ALA A 229 6.73 -6.48 23.69
C ALA A 229 5.34 -6.79 23.11
N LEU A 230 5.23 -7.81 22.22
CA LEU A 230 3.94 -8.26 21.71
C LEU A 230 3.09 -8.94 22.77
N ARG A 231 3.68 -9.75 23.66
CA ARG A 231 2.95 -10.35 24.79
C ARG A 231 2.43 -9.30 25.74
N GLU A 232 3.22 -8.29 26.04
CA GLU A 232 2.79 -7.14 26.86
C GLU A 232 1.61 -6.40 26.21
N GLN A 233 1.70 -6.12 24.91
CA GLN A 233 0.60 -5.47 24.17
C GLN A 233 -0.67 -6.33 24.15
N LEU A 234 -0.55 -7.65 24.04
CA LEU A 234 -1.69 -8.56 24.12
C LEU A 234 -2.33 -8.58 25.49
N ALA A 235 -1.54 -8.51 26.56
CA ALA A 235 -2.06 -8.41 27.93
C ALA A 235 -2.85 -7.12 28.11
N ARG A 236 -2.32 -5.99 27.62
CA ARG A 236 -3.05 -4.70 27.62
C ARG A 236 -4.36 -4.77 26.83
N ALA A 237 -4.33 -5.35 25.65
CA ALA A 237 -5.53 -5.49 24.82
C ALA A 237 -6.62 -6.36 25.50
N ARG A 238 -6.22 -7.41 26.24
CA ARG A 238 -7.16 -8.22 27.02
C ARG A 238 -7.81 -7.43 28.17
N LEU A 239 -7.03 -6.58 28.84
CA LEU A 239 -7.57 -5.74 29.92
C LEU A 239 -8.61 -4.74 29.38
N LEU A 240 -8.32 -4.11 28.24
CA LEU A 240 -9.27 -3.20 27.59
C LEU A 240 -10.55 -3.94 27.15
N TRP A 241 -10.40 -5.10 26.51
CA TRP A 241 -11.56 -5.90 26.11
C TRP A 241 -12.42 -6.39 27.26
N ALA A 242 -11.83 -6.61 28.45
CA ALA A 242 -12.58 -7.02 29.63
C ALA A 242 -13.33 -5.87 30.31
N GLN A 243 -13.03 -4.61 29.95
CA GLN A 243 -13.68 -3.39 30.45
C GLN A 243 -14.86 -2.94 29.57
N ASP A 244 -14.91 -3.38 28.28
CA ASP A 244 -15.99 -3.12 27.34
C ASP A 244 -17.12 -4.16 27.48
#